data_013fcacd5f143864f869489d42815a56
#
_entry.id   013fcacd5f143864f869489d42815a56
#
_cell.length_a   1.000
_cell.length_b   1.000
_cell.length_c   1.000
_cell.angle_alpha   90.00
_cell.angle_beta   90.00
_cell.angle_gamma   90.00
#
_symmetry.space_group_name_H-M   'P 1'
#
loop_
_entity.id
_entity.type
_entity.pdbx_description
1 polymer ?
#
loop_
_entity_poly.entity_id
_entity_poly.type
_entity_poly.pdbx_seq_one_letter_code
_entity_poly.pdbx_strand_id
1 'polypeptide(L)'
;MRATYKKQRFAAHSHDTYVVGLITAGALRFRCGRQLLTAPVGTLCIINPGEVQTGEAVSVEGWSYWTAYLPAKSFQPLLEEMPTARDLPFFSTRVTDDITARTAAENFFRAVTATSLPLAQSELSISFLTLLLERFHKNPSVSNCGVGEVPLIAVAKEYMAAHFSRSIGLAEVAAVAGVTSFHLTRLFKANTGLAMHAWLVQYRIERAREMLLRGVPPASVAADCGFSDQAHMARWLRRITGMTAKDVQSMSRTLNQ
;
A
#
# COMPACT_ATOMS: atom_id res chain seq x y z
N MET A 1 -10.93 -3.67 4.11
CA MET A 1 -11.77 -2.50 3.70
C MET A 1 -12.62 -2.90 2.51
N ARG A 2 -13.86 -2.40 2.41
CA ARG A 2 -14.71 -2.53 1.21
C ARG A 2 -14.90 -1.13 0.62
N ALA A 3 -14.69 -0.96 -0.68
CA ALA A 3 -14.83 0.32 -1.34
C ALA A 3 -15.40 0.18 -2.75
N THR A 4 -16.09 1.23 -3.22
CA THR A 4 -16.61 1.37 -4.58
C THR A 4 -16.18 2.71 -5.14
N TYR A 5 -15.57 2.70 -6.32
CA TYR A 5 -15.07 3.89 -6.99
C TYR A 5 -15.57 3.96 -8.43
N LYS A 6 -16.17 5.09 -8.80
CA LYS A 6 -16.68 5.32 -10.17
C LYS A 6 -15.74 6.21 -10.98
N LYS A 7 -15.33 7.33 -10.40
CA LYS A 7 -14.51 8.36 -11.09
C LYS A 7 -13.13 8.56 -10.46
N GLN A 8 -12.80 7.75 -9.43
CA GLN A 8 -11.53 7.87 -8.74
C GLN A 8 -10.39 7.43 -9.64
N ARG A 9 -9.32 8.24 -9.67
CA ARG A 9 -8.02 7.89 -10.20
C ARG A 9 -7.01 8.01 -9.08
N PHE A 10 -6.39 6.90 -8.74
CA PHE A 10 -5.31 6.89 -7.77
C PHE A 10 -4.03 7.36 -8.44
N ALA A 11 -3.39 8.39 -7.85
CA ALA A 11 -2.05 8.79 -8.26
C ALA A 11 -1.04 7.65 -8.03
N ALA A 12 0.12 7.74 -8.65
CA ALA A 12 1.21 6.82 -8.36
C ALA A 12 1.59 6.87 -6.88
N HIS A 13 1.50 5.73 -6.20
CA HIS A 13 1.80 5.55 -4.78
C HIS A 13 2.26 4.12 -4.54
N SER A 14 2.87 3.87 -3.40
CA SER A 14 3.23 2.54 -2.91
C SER A 14 2.73 2.34 -1.48
N HIS A 15 2.81 1.14 -0.96
CA HIS A 15 2.48 0.80 0.41
C HIS A 15 3.66 0.04 1.04
N ASP A 16 3.87 0.20 2.35
CA ASP A 16 4.87 -0.58 3.10
C ASP A 16 4.33 -1.97 3.50
N THR A 17 3.10 -2.27 3.06
CA THR A 17 2.39 -3.52 3.29
C THR A 17 2.15 -4.24 1.97
N TYR A 18 1.90 -5.54 2.03
CA TYR A 18 1.26 -6.23 0.91
C TYR A 18 -0.17 -5.72 0.78
N VAL A 19 -0.61 -5.50 -0.46
CA VAL A 19 -2.00 -5.17 -0.73
C VAL A 19 -2.63 -6.35 -1.47
N VAL A 20 -3.67 -6.93 -0.88
CA VAL A 20 -4.46 -7.98 -1.52
C VAL A 20 -5.87 -7.47 -1.70
N GLY A 21 -6.30 -7.39 -2.96
CA GLY A 21 -7.61 -6.89 -3.36
C GLY A 21 -8.41 -7.95 -4.11
N LEU A 22 -9.67 -8.18 -3.71
CA LEU A 22 -10.63 -9.00 -4.45
C LEU A 22 -11.63 -8.08 -5.15
N ILE A 23 -11.67 -8.12 -6.48
CA ILE A 23 -12.62 -7.34 -7.27
C ILE A 23 -14.01 -7.98 -7.18
N THR A 24 -14.98 -7.23 -6.65
CA THR A 24 -16.34 -7.72 -6.41
C THR A 24 -17.38 -7.20 -7.42
N ALA A 25 -17.06 -6.13 -8.15
CA ALA A 25 -17.86 -5.61 -9.26
C ALA A 25 -17.01 -4.76 -10.21
N GLY A 26 -17.38 -4.72 -11.48
CA GLY A 26 -16.68 -3.94 -12.50
C GLY A 26 -15.27 -4.44 -12.78
N ALA A 27 -14.38 -3.53 -13.16
CA ALA A 27 -12.97 -3.83 -13.41
C ALA A 27 -12.06 -2.66 -13.04
N LEU A 28 -10.94 -2.99 -12.40
CA LEU A 28 -9.86 -2.07 -12.07
C LEU A 28 -8.78 -2.16 -13.15
N ARG A 29 -8.37 -1.02 -13.71
CA ARG A 29 -7.16 -0.89 -14.48
C ARG A 29 -6.10 -0.23 -13.61
N PHE A 30 -4.94 -0.83 -13.53
CA PHE A 30 -3.86 -0.29 -12.72
C PHE A 30 -2.50 -0.55 -13.37
N ARG A 31 -1.56 0.36 -13.10
CA ARG A 31 -0.17 0.15 -13.45
C ARG A 31 0.56 -0.33 -12.19
N CYS A 32 1.35 -1.39 -12.34
CA CYS A 32 2.27 -1.86 -11.29
C CYS A 32 3.66 -1.98 -11.91
N GLY A 33 4.59 -1.15 -11.46
CA GLY A 33 5.88 -1.01 -12.11
C GLY A 33 5.75 -0.57 -13.58
N ARG A 34 6.24 -1.40 -14.52
CA ARG A 34 6.13 -1.15 -15.98
C ARG A 34 4.88 -1.77 -16.61
N GLN A 35 4.15 -2.61 -15.91
CA GLN A 35 3.01 -3.35 -16.46
C GLN A 35 1.73 -2.53 -16.29
N LEU A 36 0.90 -2.50 -17.33
CA LEU A 36 -0.48 -2.05 -17.26
C LEU A 36 -1.38 -3.28 -17.20
N LEU A 37 -2.12 -3.43 -16.13
CA LEU A 37 -2.91 -4.60 -15.82
C LEU A 37 -4.39 -4.24 -15.70
N THR A 38 -5.24 -5.21 -15.99
CA THR A 38 -6.68 -5.11 -15.76
C THR A 38 -7.13 -6.28 -14.88
N ALA A 39 -7.85 -5.96 -13.84
CA ALA A 39 -8.42 -6.92 -12.90
C ALA A 39 -9.96 -6.86 -12.99
N PRO A 40 -10.62 -7.79 -13.67
CA PRO A 40 -12.07 -7.88 -13.72
C PRO A 40 -12.63 -8.46 -12.43
N VAL A 41 -13.97 -8.41 -12.31
CA VAL A 41 -14.70 -9.05 -11.21
C VAL A 41 -14.29 -10.51 -11.03
N GLY A 42 -14.13 -10.94 -9.78
CA GLY A 42 -13.74 -12.30 -9.41
C GLY A 42 -12.23 -12.55 -9.38
N THR A 43 -11.39 -11.54 -9.72
CA THR A 43 -9.94 -11.68 -9.66
C THR A 43 -9.37 -11.10 -8.36
N LEU A 44 -8.21 -11.66 -7.97
CA LEU A 44 -7.36 -11.12 -6.92
C LEU A 44 -6.24 -10.28 -7.51
N CYS A 45 -5.99 -9.12 -6.88
CA CYS A 45 -4.81 -8.30 -7.11
C CYS A 45 -3.85 -8.50 -5.93
N ILE A 46 -2.57 -8.73 -6.21
CA ILE A 46 -1.52 -8.88 -5.19
C ILE A 46 -0.39 -7.92 -5.52
N ILE A 47 -0.11 -6.99 -4.61
CA ILE A 47 0.94 -5.98 -4.74
C ILE A 47 1.91 -6.13 -3.59
N ASN A 48 3.20 -6.22 -3.88
CA ASN A 48 4.23 -6.32 -2.85
C ASN A 48 4.52 -4.96 -2.21
N PRO A 49 5.07 -4.95 -0.98
CA PRO A 49 5.55 -3.73 -0.36
C PRO A 49 6.52 -2.95 -1.26
N GLY A 50 6.40 -1.63 -1.25
CA GLY A 50 7.25 -0.73 -2.04
C GLY A 50 6.94 -0.66 -3.53
N GLU A 51 6.09 -1.52 -4.08
CA GLU A 51 5.71 -1.45 -5.50
C GLU A 51 4.81 -0.25 -5.78
N VAL A 52 5.24 0.58 -6.71
CA VAL A 52 4.46 1.74 -7.14
C VAL A 52 3.31 1.30 -8.04
N GLN A 53 2.12 1.70 -7.66
CA GLN A 53 0.89 1.42 -8.39
C GLN A 53 0.06 2.69 -8.65
N THR A 54 -0.78 2.63 -9.66
CA THR A 54 -1.88 3.57 -9.92
C THR A 54 -3.19 2.81 -9.90
N GLY A 55 -4.33 3.47 -10.13
CA GLY A 55 -5.60 2.75 -10.28
C GLY A 55 -6.68 3.64 -10.86
N GLU A 56 -7.48 3.08 -11.78
CA GLU A 56 -8.64 3.75 -12.36
C GLU A 56 -9.71 2.75 -12.79
N ALA A 57 -10.94 3.20 -12.92
CA ALA A 57 -12.02 2.39 -13.49
C ALA A 57 -11.79 2.11 -14.98
N VAL A 58 -12.15 0.89 -15.42
CA VAL A 58 -12.18 0.54 -16.85
C VAL A 58 -13.39 1.16 -17.53
N SER A 59 -14.53 1.26 -16.82
CA SER A 59 -15.79 1.75 -17.33
C SER A 59 -16.40 2.83 -16.43
N VAL A 60 -17.48 3.46 -16.89
CA VAL A 60 -18.21 4.50 -16.15
C VAL A 60 -18.94 3.97 -14.91
N GLU A 61 -19.24 2.68 -14.87
CA GLU A 61 -19.86 2.00 -13.74
C GLU A 61 -18.88 1.92 -12.56
N GLY A 62 -17.57 1.99 -12.85
CA GLY A 62 -16.53 1.91 -11.85
C GLY A 62 -16.15 0.49 -11.46
N TRP A 63 -15.60 0.33 -10.27
CA TRP A 63 -15.30 -0.96 -9.68
C TRP A 63 -15.57 -0.97 -8.19
N SER A 64 -15.82 -2.17 -7.66
CA SER A 64 -15.90 -2.43 -6.23
C SER A 64 -14.91 -3.52 -5.87
N TYR A 65 -14.33 -3.43 -4.68
CA TYR A 65 -13.40 -4.45 -4.20
C TYR A 65 -13.36 -4.52 -2.67
N TRP A 66 -12.95 -5.67 -2.17
CA TRP A 66 -12.42 -5.80 -0.83
C TRP A 66 -10.91 -5.71 -0.89
N THR A 67 -10.30 -5.05 0.08
CA THR A 67 -8.84 -4.96 0.16
C THR A 67 -8.35 -5.12 1.58
N ALA A 68 -7.23 -5.84 1.72
CA ALA A 68 -6.46 -5.99 2.95
C ALA A 68 -5.06 -5.42 2.74
N TYR A 69 -4.59 -4.71 3.76
CA TYR A 69 -3.22 -4.24 3.87
C TYR A 69 -2.53 -5.12 4.90
N LEU A 70 -1.65 -6.00 4.45
CA LEU A 70 -1.02 -7.05 5.26
C LEU A 70 0.41 -6.62 5.58
N PRO A 71 0.73 -6.27 6.84
CA PRO A 71 2.11 -5.99 7.24
C PRO A 71 3.02 -7.19 6.98
N ALA A 72 4.28 -6.95 6.66
CA ALA A 72 5.28 -8.01 6.43
C ALA A 72 5.35 -9.02 7.58
N LYS A 73 5.25 -8.54 8.82
CA LYS A 73 5.22 -9.37 10.03
C LYS A 73 4.07 -10.39 10.07
N SER A 74 3.00 -10.19 9.29
CA SER A 74 1.88 -11.15 9.22
C SER A 74 2.28 -12.48 8.57
N PHE A 75 3.33 -12.50 7.77
CA PHE A 75 3.86 -13.69 7.14
C PHE A 75 4.98 -14.35 7.96
N GLN A 76 5.57 -13.65 8.91
CA GLN A 76 6.75 -14.13 9.64
C GLN A 76 6.55 -15.48 10.33
N PRO A 77 5.47 -15.72 11.11
CA PRO A 77 5.25 -17.02 11.75
C PRO A 77 5.17 -18.19 10.76
N LEU A 78 4.57 -17.93 9.58
CA LEU A 78 4.43 -18.94 8.54
C LEU A 78 5.76 -19.24 7.84
N LEU A 79 6.60 -18.22 7.66
CA LEU A 79 7.94 -18.38 7.07
C LEU A 79 8.89 -19.14 8.00
N GLU A 80 8.76 -18.97 9.31
CA GLU A 80 9.54 -19.71 10.31
C GLU A 80 9.27 -21.22 10.29
N GLU A 81 8.05 -21.62 9.88
CA GLU A 81 7.67 -23.03 9.69
C GLU A 81 8.08 -23.60 8.32
N MET A 82 8.50 -22.73 7.38
CA MET A 82 8.89 -23.13 6.02
C MET A 82 10.41 -23.28 5.89
N PRO A 83 10.96 -24.48 5.65
CA PRO A 83 12.41 -24.74 5.70
C PRO A 83 13.24 -23.94 4.68
N THR A 84 12.61 -23.42 3.64
CA THR A 84 13.27 -22.78 2.48
C THR A 84 13.08 -21.26 2.40
N ALA A 85 12.22 -20.66 3.22
CA ALA A 85 11.88 -19.24 3.14
C ALA A 85 12.64 -18.45 4.23
N ARG A 86 13.76 -17.83 3.85
CA ARG A 86 14.56 -16.95 4.75
C ARG A 86 14.18 -15.46 4.60
N ASP A 87 13.56 -15.10 3.48
CA ASP A 87 13.24 -13.71 3.14
C ASP A 87 11.73 -13.48 3.10
N LEU A 88 11.33 -12.22 3.18
CA LEU A 88 9.93 -11.83 3.01
C LEU A 88 9.39 -12.33 1.66
N PRO A 89 8.13 -12.79 1.62
CA PRO A 89 7.57 -13.38 0.39
C PRO A 89 7.51 -12.35 -0.74
N PHE A 90 7.89 -12.78 -1.93
CA PHE A 90 7.70 -12.00 -3.15
C PHE A 90 6.67 -12.68 -4.04
N PHE A 91 5.61 -11.95 -4.34
CA PHE A 91 4.54 -12.41 -5.22
C PHE A 91 4.79 -11.89 -6.63
N SER A 92 5.14 -12.77 -7.58
CA SER A 92 5.33 -12.37 -8.99
C SER A 92 4.01 -12.19 -9.75
N THR A 93 2.96 -12.86 -9.31
CA THR A 93 1.60 -12.76 -9.86
C THR A 93 0.91 -11.54 -9.32
N ARG A 94 0.51 -10.61 -10.20
CA ARG A 94 -0.16 -9.35 -9.83
C ARG A 94 -1.68 -9.42 -9.93
N VAL A 95 -2.19 -10.23 -10.84
CA VAL A 95 -3.63 -10.49 -11.03
C VAL A 95 -3.81 -11.98 -11.25
N THR A 96 -4.76 -12.59 -10.57
CA THR A 96 -5.09 -14.01 -10.74
C THR A 96 -6.61 -14.23 -10.67
N ASP A 97 -7.09 -15.16 -11.48
CA ASP A 97 -8.47 -15.69 -11.48
C ASP A 97 -8.57 -17.08 -10.83
N ASP A 98 -7.51 -17.50 -10.10
CA ASP A 98 -7.48 -18.77 -9.38
C ASP A 98 -8.68 -18.90 -8.45
N ILE A 99 -9.54 -19.89 -8.72
CA ILE A 99 -10.81 -20.10 -8.02
C ILE A 99 -10.59 -20.44 -6.53
N THR A 100 -9.52 -21.17 -6.21
CA THR A 100 -9.18 -21.53 -4.83
C THR A 100 -8.76 -20.31 -4.04
N ALA A 101 -7.89 -19.48 -4.63
CA ALA A 101 -7.44 -18.23 -4.02
C ALA A 101 -8.58 -17.23 -3.85
N ARG A 102 -9.49 -17.15 -4.84
CA ARG A 102 -10.70 -16.33 -4.74
C ARG A 102 -11.59 -16.77 -3.58
N THR A 103 -11.89 -18.06 -3.49
CA THR A 103 -12.74 -18.61 -2.43
C THR A 103 -12.12 -18.38 -1.04
N ALA A 104 -10.81 -18.59 -0.91
CA ALA A 104 -10.10 -18.33 0.35
C ALA A 104 -10.14 -16.85 0.73
N ALA A 105 -9.96 -15.94 -0.25
CA ALA A 105 -10.08 -14.51 -0.03
C ALA A 105 -11.49 -14.09 0.37
N GLU A 106 -12.54 -14.63 -0.27
CA GLU A 106 -13.93 -14.37 0.11
C GLU A 106 -14.20 -14.77 1.56
N ASN A 107 -13.74 -15.97 1.97
CA ASN A 107 -13.89 -16.44 3.33
C ASN A 107 -13.13 -15.58 4.33
N PHE A 108 -11.88 -15.22 4.02
CA PHE A 108 -11.07 -14.30 4.82
C PHE A 108 -11.76 -12.94 5.00
N PHE A 109 -12.20 -12.30 3.92
CA PHE A 109 -12.86 -11.00 4.00
C PHE A 109 -14.19 -11.04 4.74
N ARG A 110 -14.97 -12.11 4.57
CA ARG A 110 -16.20 -12.31 5.35
C ARG A 110 -15.91 -12.48 6.83
N ALA A 111 -14.92 -13.28 7.21
CA ALA A 111 -14.55 -13.51 8.61
C ALA A 111 -14.09 -12.22 9.29
N VAL A 112 -13.24 -11.43 8.63
CA VAL A 112 -12.71 -10.17 9.19
C VAL A 112 -13.79 -9.08 9.28
N THR A 113 -14.84 -9.14 8.46
CA THR A 113 -15.92 -8.13 8.47
C THR A 113 -17.14 -8.57 9.28
N ALA A 114 -17.31 -9.87 9.55
CA ALA A 114 -18.36 -10.36 10.42
C ALA A 114 -17.94 -10.26 11.89
N THR A 115 -18.92 -10.13 12.78
CA THR A 115 -18.73 -10.24 14.24
C THR A 115 -18.51 -11.71 14.64
N SER A 116 -17.61 -12.40 13.95
CA SER A 116 -17.34 -13.82 14.16
C SER A 116 -16.36 -14.03 15.31
N LEU A 117 -16.38 -15.26 15.83
CA LEU A 117 -15.49 -15.69 16.91
C LEU A 117 -14.02 -15.41 16.54
N PRO A 118 -13.21 -14.84 17.45
CA PRO A 118 -11.80 -14.51 17.18
C PRO A 118 -10.97 -15.69 16.66
N LEU A 119 -11.27 -16.90 17.14
CA LEU A 119 -10.59 -18.12 16.69
C LEU A 119 -10.83 -18.39 15.20
N ALA A 120 -12.08 -18.30 14.74
CA ALA A 120 -12.40 -18.50 13.32
C ALA A 120 -11.77 -17.43 12.42
N GLN A 121 -11.70 -16.18 12.89
CA GLN A 121 -10.98 -15.12 12.17
C GLN A 121 -9.48 -15.41 12.03
N SER A 122 -8.85 -15.89 13.10
CA SER A 122 -7.43 -16.26 13.09
C SER A 122 -7.16 -17.44 12.17
N GLU A 123 -7.97 -18.48 12.24
CA GLU A 123 -7.85 -19.69 11.41
C GLU A 123 -7.97 -19.37 9.92
N LEU A 124 -9.00 -18.61 9.52
CA LEU A 124 -9.22 -18.23 8.13
C LEU A 124 -8.15 -17.25 7.63
N SER A 125 -7.63 -16.40 8.50
CA SER A 125 -6.51 -15.51 8.15
C SER A 125 -5.23 -16.31 7.89
N ILE A 126 -4.87 -17.23 8.76
CA ILE A 126 -3.70 -18.11 8.59
C ILE A 126 -3.86 -18.93 7.31
N SER A 127 -5.00 -19.58 7.12
CA SER A 127 -5.27 -20.40 5.93
C SER A 127 -5.14 -19.61 4.63
N PHE A 128 -5.63 -18.36 4.61
CA PHE A 128 -5.51 -17.49 3.44
C PHE A 128 -4.05 -17.08 3.17
N LEU A 129 -3.29 -16.68 4.21
CA LEU A 129 -1.90 -16.32 4.07
C LEU A 129 -1.03 -17.49 3.63
N THR A 130 -1.27 -18.69 4.18
CA THR A 130 -0.59 -19.93 3.77
C THR A 130 -0.84 -20.22 2.31
N LEU A 131 -2.09 -20.13 1.86
CA LEU A 131 -2.44 -20.35 0.46
C LEU A 131 -1.75 -19.34 -0.48
N LEU A 132 -1.64 -18.06 -0.09
CA LEU A 132 -0.90 -17.06 -0.87
C LEU A 132 0.57 -17.46 -1.01
N LEU A 133 1.20 -17.93 0.08
CA LEU A 133 2.58 -18.39 0.06
C LEU A 133 2.75 -19.61 -0.84
N GLU A 134 1.94 -20.64 -0.68
CA GLU A 134 2.08 -21.88 -1.44
C GLU A 134 1.88 -21.72 -2.94
N ARG A 135 0.91 -20.86 -3.33
CA ARG A 135 0.55 -20.72 -4.74
C ARG A 135 1.28 -19.62 -5.50
N PHE A 136 1.62 -18.53 -4.84
CA PHE A 136 2.08 -17.31 -5.52
C PHE A 136 3.44 -16.83 -5.06
N HIS A 137 3.97 -17.36 -3.94
CA HIS A 137 5.35 -17.07 -3.56
C HIS A 137 6.31 -17.71 -4.56
N LYS A 138 7.20 -16.91 -5.08
CA LYS A 138 8.37 -17.39 -5.81
C LYS A 138 9.59 -16.91 -5.06
N ASN A 139 10.50 -17.83 -4.73
CA ASN A 139 11.82 -17.42 -4.34
C ASN A 139 12.37 -16.55 -5.48
N PRO A 140 12.81 -15.33 -5.21
CA PRO A 140 13.47 -14.54 -6.21
C PRO A 140 14.76 -15.28 -6.57
N SER A 141 14.68 -16.14 -7.60
CA SER A 141 15.89 -16.48 -8.35
C SER A 141 16.49 -15.14 -8.77
N VAL A 142 17.77 -14.94 -8.55
CA VAL A 142 18.62 -13.74 -8.60
C VAL A 142 18.46 -12.80 -9.83
N SER A 143 17.40 -12.88 -10.58
CA SER A 143 17.07 -12.05 -11.73
C SER A 143 15.90 -11.12 -11.44
N ASN A 144 16.22 -9.86 -11.19
CA ASN A 144 15.33 -8.69 -11.20
C ASN A 144 14.37 -8.44 -10.01
N CYS A 145 14.60 -8.94 -8.84
CA CYS A 145 14.07 -8.26 -7.67
C CYS A 145 15.04 -7.14 -7.28
N GLY A 146 14.52 -5.95 -7.25
CA GLY A 146 15.20 -4.68 -7.22
C GLY A 146 16.54 -4.69 -6.50
N VAL A 147 17.48 -3.98 -7.11
CA VAL A 147 18.66 -3.44 -6.44
C VAL A 147 18.31 -3.20 -4.98
N GLY A 148 18.92 -3.94 -4.07
CA GLY A 148 18.76 -3.70 -2.63
C GLY A 148 18.83 -2.20 -2.39
N GLU A 149 18.07 -1.70 -1.45
CA GLU A 149 17.98 -0.25 -1.27
C GLU A 149 19.38 0.35 -1.21
N VAL A 150 19.71 1.17 -2.20
CA VAL A 150 21.04 1.79 -2.25
C VAL A 150 21.20 2.61 -0.97
N PRO A 151 22.26 2.44 -0.19
CA PRO A 151 22.40 3.06 1.14
C PRO A 151 22.07 4.56 1.16
N LEU A 152 22.44 5.30 0.11
CA LEU A 152 22.13 6.72 0.00
C LEU A 152 20.62 7.01 -0.15
N ILE A 153 19.83 6.07 -0.70
CA ILE A 153 18.36 6.20 -0.80
C ILE A 153 17.72 5.95 0.56
N ALA A 154 18.25 5.00 1.33
CA ALA A 154 17.83 4.79 2.72
C ALA A 154 18.08 6.04 3.56
N VAL A 155 19.28 6.63 3.48
CA VAL A 155 19.64 7.90 4.15
C VAL A 155 18.70 9.04 3.74
N ALA A 156 18.40 9.18 2.44
CA ALA A 156 17.50 10.22 1.95
C ALA A 156 16.06 10.03 2.48
N LYS A 157 15.55 8.79 2.51
CA LYS A 157 14.23 8.48 3.06
C LYS A 157 14.17 8.73 4.57
N GLU A 158 15.16 8.28 5.31
CA GLU A 158 15.26 8.48 6.76
C GLU A 158 15.28 9.97 7.11
N TYR A 159 16.10 10.76 6.39
CA TYR A 159 16.13 12.19 6.58
C TYR A 159 14.79 12.87 6.31
N MET A 160 14.15 12.54 5.18
CA MET A 160 12.82 13.07 4.85
C MET A 160 11.75 12.63 5.84
N ALA A 161 11.83 11.39 6.34
CA ALA A 161 10.92 10.87 7.36
C ALA A 161 11.10 11.56 8.72
N ALA A 162 12.35 11.86 9.12
CA ALA A 162 12.63 12.58 10.36
C ALA A 162 12.17 14.04 10.34
N HIS A 163 12.08 14.65 9.15
CA HIS A 163 11.78 16.07 8.98
C HIS A 163 10.49 16.35 8.21
N PHE A 164 9.59 15.34 8.08
CA PHE A 164 8.43 15.40 7.20
C PHE A 164 7.45 16.56 7.50
N SER A 165 7.40 17.03 8.75
CA SER A 165 6.49 18.09 9.19
C SER A 165 6.87 19.51 8.68
N ARG A 166 8.08 19.70 8.17
CA ARG A 166 8.55 20.98 7.66
C ARG A 166 8.81 20.97 6.15
N SER A 167 9.04 22.13 5.57
CA SER A 167 9.54 22.21 4.20
C SER A 167 10.96 21.67 4.11
N ILE A 168 11.19 20.75 3.17
CA ILE A 168 12.49 20.13 2.90
C ILE A 168 12.89 20.44 1.47
N GLY A 169 14.09 21.00 1.29
CA GLY A 169 14.66 21.31 -0.01
C GLY A 169 15.41 20.11 -0.62
N LEU A 170 15.38 20.00 -1.95
CA LEU A 170 16.13 18.95 -2.66
C LEU A 170 17.63 19.00 -2.38
N ALA A 171 18.21 20.20 -2.36
CA ALA A 171 19.63 20.39 -2.10
C ALA A 171 20.03 19.93 -0.69
N GLU A 172 19.14 20.11 0.28
CA GLU A 172 19.31 19.69 1.67
C GLU A 172 19.39 18.15 1.77
N VAL A 173 18.44 17.44 1.14
CA VAL A 173 18.44 15.97 1.12
C VAL A 173 19.68 15.43 0.38
N ALA A 174 20.07 16.07 -0.71
CA ALA A 174 21.23 15.69 -1.49
C ALA A 174 22.54 15.85 -0.70
N ALA A 175 22.66 16.92 0.05
CA ALA A 175 23.80 17.17 0.92
C ALA A 175 23.94 16.10 2.01
N VAL A 176 22.83 15.72 2.66
CA VAL A 176 22.80 14.65 3.66
C VAL A 176 23.17 13.28 3.05
N ALA A 177 22.70 13.00 1.82
CA ALA A 177 23.04 11.78 1.10
C ALA A 177 24.45 11.79 0.48
N GLY A 178 25.20 12.90 0.57
CA GLY A 178 26.57 13.01 0.07
C GLY A 178 26.67 13.02 -1.46
N VAL A 179 25.63 13.48 -2.17
CA VAL A 179 25.57 13.47 -3.64
C VAL A 179 24.98 14.76 -4.19
N THR A 180 25.08 14.97 -5.52
CA THR A 180 24.42 16.10 -6.17
C THR A 180 22.92 15.91 -6.26
N SER A 181 22.15 17.00 -6.28
CA SER A 181 20.69 16.99 -6.44
C SER A 181 20.24 16.22 -7.69
N PHE A 182 20.98 16.36 -8.80
CA PHE A 182 20.70 15.66 -10.05
C PHE A 182 20.87 14.14 -9.90
N HIS A 183 21.98 13.72 -9.31
CA HIS A 183 22.28 12.31 -9.10
C HIS A 183 21.26 11.67 -8.16
N LEU A 184 20.96 12.32 -7.03
CA LEU A 184 19.95 11.85 -6.09
C LEU A 184 18.58 11.69 -6.75
N THR A 185 18.11 12.69 -7.50
CA THR A 185 16.79 12.65 -8.15
C THR A 185 16.65 11.45 -9.09
N ARG A 186 17.69 11.18 -9.90
CA ARG A 186 17.71 10.07 -10.83
C ARG A 186 17.71 8.72 -10.12
N LEU A 187 18.59 8.56 -9.13
CA LEU A 187 18.70 7.32 -8.37
C LEU A 187 17.46 7.05 -7.52
N PHE A 188 16.93 8.07 -6.85
CA PHE A 188 15.74 7.95 -6.01
C PHE A 188 14.55 7.46 -6.84
N LYS A 189 14.31 8.07 -8.00
CA LYS A 189 13.23 7.64 -8.90
C LYS A 189 13.47 6.24 -9.48
N ALA A 190 14.70 5.90 -9.81
CA ALA A 190 15.05 4.58 -10.33
C ALA A 190 14.84 3.48 -9.28
N ASN A 191 15.16 3.77 -8.01
CA ASN A 191 15.07 2.81 -6.90
C ASN A 191 13.64 2.71 -6.34
N THR A 192 12.95 3.85 -6.14
CA THR A 192 11.64 3.89 -5.48
C THR A 192 10.46 3.90 -6.46
N GLY A 193 10.68 4.18 -7.73
CA GLY A 193 9.63 4.41 -8.73
C GLY A 193 8.94 5.78 -8.59
N LEU A 194 9.18 6.53 -7.51
CA LEU A 194 8.57 7.82 -7.20
C LEU A 194 9.58 8.96 -7.28
N ALA A 195 9.12 10.15 -7.63
CA ALA A 195 9.89 11.37 -7.36
C ALA A 195 9.92 11.63 -5.84
N MET A 196 11.01 12.23 -5.32
CA MET A 196 11.17 12.48 -3.87
C MET A 196 10.00 13.26 -3.27
N HIS A 197 9.51 14.29 -3.94
CA HIS A 197 8.34 15.04 -3.47
C HIS A 197 7.09 14.15 -3.37
N ALA A 198 6.85 13.28 -4.34
CA ALA A 198 5.70 12.37 -4.33
C ALA A 198 5.82 11.35 -3.17
N TRP A 199 7.03 10.85 -2.92
CA TRP A 199 7.32 9.99 -1.79
C TRP A 199 7.07 10.70 -0.45
N LEU A 200 7.58 11.93 -0.29
CA LEU A 200 7.37 12.72 0.93
C LEU A 200 5.88 13.02 1.16
N VAL A 201 5.14 13.38 0.12
CA VAL A 201 3.68 13.60 0.23
C VAL A 201 2.97 12.33 0.66
N GLN A 202 3.33 11.19 0.07
CA GLN A 202 2.78 9.89 0.48
C GLN A 202 3.08 9.61 1.96
N TYR A 203 4.31 9.76 2.40
CA TYR A 203 4.70 9.58 3.80
C TYR A 203 3.88 10.47 4.75
N ARG A 204 3.71 11.75 4.40
CA ARG A 204 2.85 12.68 5.14
C ARG A 204 1.41 12.20 5.23
N ILE A 205 0.84 11.67 4.15
CA ILE A 205 -0.53 11.14 4.13
C ILE A 205 -0.66 9.89 5.01
N GLU A 206 0.34 9.03 5.07
CA GLU A 206 0.35 7.88 5.98
C GLU A 206 0.33 8.33 7.44
N ARG A 207 1.19 9.30 7.81
CA ARG A 207 1.17 9.90 9.16
C ARG A 207 -0.14 10.62 9.46
N ALA A 208 -0.66 11.39 8.50
CA ALA A 208 -1.96 12.05 8.64
C ALA A 208 -3.09 11.04 8.88
N ARG A 209 -3.09 9.93 8.16
CA ARG A 209 -4.09 8.87 8.35
C ARG A 209 -4.02 8.26 9.74
N GLU A 210 -2.83 7.99 10.29
CA GLU A 210 -2.66 7.49 11.65
C GLU A 210 -3.22 8.46 12.70
N MET A 211 -2.94 9.76 12.54
CA MET A 211 -3.46 10.78 13.46
C MET A 211 -4.98 10.94 13.35
N LEU A 212 -5.53 10.91 12.13
CA LEU A 212 -6.97 10.93 11.90
C LEU A 212 -7.69 9.72 12.53
N LEU A 213 -7.10 8.53 12.44
CA LEU A 213 -7.60 7.32 13.10
C LEU A 213 -7.62 7.45 14.63
N ARG A 214 -6.71 8.23 15.22
CA ARG A 214 -6.70 8.57 16.64
C ARG A 214 -7.67 9.69 17.01
N GLY A 215 -8.44 10.22 16.06
CA GLY A 215 -9.43 11.27 16.28
C GLY A 215 -8.87 12.69 16.30
N VAL A 216 -7.59 12.90 15.94
CA VAL A 216 -6.99 14.24 15.89
C VAL A 216 -7.75 15.12 14.88
N PRO A 217 -8.07 16.39 15.20
CA PRO A 217 -8.76 17.27 14.27
C PRO A 217 -8.01 17.46 12.94
N PRO A 218 -8.69 17.41 11.78
CA PRO A 218 -8.03 17.47 10.48
C PRO A 218 -7.17 18.71 10.22
N ALA A 219 -7.52 19.85 10.81
CA ALA A 219 -6.73 21.08 10.71
C ALA A 219 -5.37 20.94 11.42
N SER A 220 -5.36 20.37 12.64
CA SER A 220 -4.14 20.10 13.38
C SER A 220 -3.28 19.06 12.66
N VAL A 221 -3.91 17.97 12.17
CA VAL A 221 -3.20 16.95 11.38
C VAL A 221 -2.52 17.55 10.15
N ALA A 222 -3.18 18.47 9.44
CA ALA A 222 -2.58 19.11 8.28
C ALA A 222 -1.31 19.91 8.65
N ALA A 223 -1.36 20.67 9.73
CA ALA A 223 -0.22 21.45 10.22
C ALA A 223 0.92 20.53 10.68
N ASP A 224 0.62 19.53 11.50
CA ASP A 224 1.61 18.60 12.08
C ASP A 224 2.26 17.70 11.01
N CYS A 225 1.55 17.43 9.90
CA CYS A 225 2.08 16.66 8.79
C CYS A 225 2.72 17.53 7.69
N GLY A 226 2.91 18.84 7.91
CA GLY A 226 3.62 19.73 6.98
C GLY A 226 2.88 20.05 5.69
N PHE A 227 1.54 20.02 5.72
CA PHE A 227 0.70 20.56 4.64
C PHE A 227 0.45 22.05 4.86
N SER A 228 0.30 22.80 3.75
CA SER A 228 0.01 24.25 3.82
C SER A 228 -1.32 24.55 4.52
N ASP A 229 -2.29 23.66 4.35
CA ASP A 229 -3.63 23.80 4.92
C ASP A 229 -4.38 22.45 4.87
N GLN A 230 -5.54 22.41 5.55
CA GLN A 230 -6.41 21.23 5.60
C GLN A 230 -6.93 20.82 4.21
N ALA A 231 -7.21 21.78 3.32
CA ALA A 231 -7.73 21.49 1.98
C ALA A 231 -6.65 20.84 1.11
N HIS A 232 -5.40 21.27 1.24
CA HIS A 232 -4.25 20.65 0.58
C HIS A 232 -4.08 19.20 1.03
N MET A 233 -4.07 18.95 2.35
CA MET A 233 -4.03 17.59 2.90
C MET A 233 -5.21 16.75 2.39
N ALA A 234 -6.43 17.26 2.43
CA ALA A 234 -7.63 16.54 2.02
C ALA A 234 -7.59 16.13 0.53
N ARG A 235 -7.09 17.00 -0.35
CA ARG A 235 -6.90 16.69 -1.78
C ARG A 235 -5.93 15.51 -1.96
N TRP A 236 -4.80 15.51 -1.27
CA TRP A 236 -3.82 14.43 -1.36
C TRP A 236 -4.32 13.14 -0.71
N LEU A 237 -4.96 13.23 0.46
CA LEU A 237 -5.57 12.08 1.12
C LEU A 237 -6.55 11.38 0.18
N ARG A 238 -7.45 12.14 -0.43
CA ARG A 238 -8.41 11.57 -1.39
C ARG A 238 -7.74 11.02 -2.64
N ARG A 239 -6.69 11.68 -3.14
CA ARG A 239 -5.97 11.26 -4.35
C ARG A 239 -5.17 9.97 -4.15
N ILE A 240 -4.62 9.75 -2.97
CA ILE A 240 -3.81 8.58 -2.64
C ILE A 240 -4.67 7.44 -2.10
N THR A 241 -5.61 7.73 -1.19
CA THR A 241 -6.39 6.70 -0.47
C THR A 241 -7.82 6.53 -0.99
N GLY A 242 -8.33 7.47 -1.77
CA GLY A 242 -9.73 7.54 -2.18
C GLY A 242 -10.68 8.01 -1.07
N MET A 243 -10.18 8.29 0.14
CA MET A 243 -10.96 8.57 1.34
C MET A 243 -10.94 10.05 1.72
N THR A 244 -11.98 10.50 2.41
CA THR A 244 -11.97 11.79 3.12
C THR A 244 -11.44 11.62 4.55
N ALA A 245 -11.06 12.72 5.20
CA ALA A 245 -10.67 12.69 6.61
C ALA A 245 -11.80 12.15 7.51
N LYS A 246 -13.06 12.46 7.18
CA LYS A 246 -14.24 11.94 7.89
C LYS A 246 -14.38 10.42 7.73
N ASP A 247 -14.13 9.89 6.53
CA ASP A 247 -14.17 8.45 6.29
C ASP A 247 -13.12 7.74 7.15
N VAL A 248 -11.89 8.27 7.20
CA VAL A 248 -10.80 7.73 8.01
C VAL A 248 -11.18 7.76 9.50
N GLN A 249 -11.70 8.87 10.01
CA GLN A 249 -12.11 8.99 11.41
C GLN A 249 -13.28 8.06 11.77
N SER A 250 -14.20 7.81 10.83
CA SER A 250 -15.33 6.89 11.09
C SER A 250 -14.88 5.44 11.25
N MET A 251 -13.80 5.03 10.56
CA MET A 251 -13.24 3.67 10.70
C MET A 251 -12.73 3.39 12.11
N SER A 252 -12.19 4.39 12.81
CA SER A 252 -11.74 4.27 14.21
C SER A 252 -12.87 3.93 15.18
N ARG A 253 -14.05 4.48 14.96
CA ARG A 253 -15.22 4.23 15.83
C ARG A 253 -15.76 2.81 15.71
N THR A 254 -15.59 2.19 14.56
CA THR A 254 -16.02 0.81 14.29
C THR A 254 -15.03 -0.22 14.84
N LEU A 255 -13.76 0.14 15.04
CA LEU A 255 -12.73 -0.75 15.58
C LEU A 255 -12.71 -0.79 17.12
N ASN A 256 -13.38 0.17 17.78
CA ASN A 256 -13.44 0.31 19.26
C ASN A 256 -14.80 -0.09 19.86
N GLN A 257 -15.69 -0.67 19.06
CA GLN A 257 -16.94 -1.30 19.49
C GLN A 257 -16.86 -2.82 19.31
#